data_bc3b226ee240df2ecc18d18469af02a9
#
_entry.id   bc3b226ee240df2ecc18d18469af02a9
#
_cell.length_a   1.000
_cell.length_b   1.000
_cell.length_c   1.000
_cell.angle_alpha   90.00
_cell.angle_beta   90.00
_cell.angle_gamma   90.00
#
_symmetry.space_group_name_H-M   'P 1'
#
loop_
_entity.id
_entity.type
_entity.pdbx_description
1 polymer ?
#
loop_
_entity_poly.entity_id
_entity_poly.type
_entity_poly.pdbx_seq_one_letter_code
_entity_poly.pdbx_strand_id
1 'polypeptide(L)'
;NTTGAYLPQKPYKLKLSKKADLIGFDADFKSKDWALLSICTGNQVMKNQECNLLTLGGFTVCRALGFPWTPRTEFVNVVLNGQYRGLYYLAETVEQAEKRIDVGADGFLIENDAYWWKEGEQYFKTEHLPYMMGYTFKYPDPDVLTEDTKNAIHEYMNSVESAIFSHSGANRYIDYESFAKWLLAHDILGSDDVAGSNMFLYKESLGN
;
A
#
# COMPACT_ATOMS: atom_id res chain seq x y z
N ASN A 1 2.61 -7.92 9.69
CA ASN A 1 3.54 -6.86 10.07
C ASN A 1 4.12 -7.18 11.46
N THR A 2 5.42 -7.49 11.51
CA THR A 2 6.13 -7.87 12.74
C THR A 2 6.14 -6.73 13.76
N THR A 3 6.26 -5.49 13.32
CA THR A 3 6.26 -4.30 14.21
C THR A 3 4.92 -4.15 14.92
N GLY A 4 3.81 -4.35 14.24
CA GLY A 4 2.47 -4.27 14.83
C GLY A 4 2.23 -5.28 15.96
N ALA A 5 2.95 -6.42 15.97
CA ALA A 5 2.83 -7.43 17.02
C ALA A 5 3.32 -6.94 18.39
N TYR A 6 4.21 -5.96 18.42
CA TYR A 6 4.79 -5.41 19.66
C TYR A 6 4.14 -4.11 20.13
N LEU A 7 3.24 -3.52 19.32
CA LEU A 7 2.52 -2.32 19.72
C LEU A 7 1.55 -2.60 20.86
N PRO A 8 1.39 -1.70 21.82
CA PRO A 8 0.37 -1.78 22.87
C PRO A 8 -1.03 -1.85 22.29
N GLN A 9 -1.30 -1.04 21.28
CA GLN A 9 -2.53 -1.04 20.50
C GLN A 9 -2.29 -1.79 19.17
N LYS A 10 -2.95 -2.93 18.99
CA LYS A 10 -2.77 -3.77 17.80
C LYS A 10 -3.53 -3.20 16.61
N PRO A 11 -2.91 -3.07 15.43
CA PRO A 11 -3.66 -2.83 14.19
C PRO A 11 -4.40 -4.10 13.76
N TYR A 12 -5.50 -3.92 13.04
CA TYR A 12 -6.30 -5.05 12.52
C TYR A 12 -6.61 -4.84 11.05
N LYS A 13 -6.55 -5.91 10.27
CA LYS A 13 -7.17 -6.00 8.95
C LYS A 13 -8.59 -6.55 9.15
N LEU A 14 -9.57 -5.87 8.57
CA LEU A 14 -10.96 -6.29 8.60
C LEU A 14 -11.31 -6.88 7.24
N LYS A 15 -11.96 -8.04 7.24
CA LYS A 15 -12.53 -8.64 6.04
C LYS A 15 -14.02 -8.91 6.28
N LEU A 16 -14.86 -8.12 5.64
CA LEU A 16 -16.31 -8.21 5.78
C LEU A 16 -16.86 -9.38 4.95
N SER A 17 -17.95 -9.97 5.40
CA SER A 17 -18.68 -10.99 4.63
C SER A 17 -19.33 -10.41 3.38
N LYS A 18 -19.75 -9.13 3.43
CA LYS A 18 -20.35 -8.37 2.34
C LYS A 18 -19.66 -7.03 2.20
N LYS A 19 -19.61 -6.49 0.97
CA LYS A 19 -19.09 -5.14 0.72
C LYS A 19 -19.95 -4.10 1.46
N ALA A 20 -19.29 -3.21 2.21
CA ALA A 20 -19.92 -2.06 2.86
C ALA A 20 -18.97 -0.86 2.82
N ASP A 21 -19.52 0.35 2.82
CA ASP A 21 -18.76 1.55 3.13
C ASP A 21 -18.82 1.78 4.65
N LEU A 22 -17.67 1.70 5.31
CA LEU A 22 -17.57 1.86 6.76
C LEU A 22 -17.21 3.29 7.18
N ILE A 23 -16.81 4.15 6.24
CA ILE A 23 -16.31 5.51 6.52
C ILE A 23 -17.34 6.57 6.13
N GLY A 24 -18.10 6.32 5.10
CA GLY A 24 -19.07 7.25 4.57
C GLY A 24 -20.42 6.60 4.32
N PHE A 25 -21.27 7.36 3.67
CA PHE A 25 -22.61 6.92 3.28
C PHE A 25 -22.73 6.79 1.76
N ASP A 26 -21.57 6.63 1.09
CA ASP A 26 -21.49 6.54 -0.36
C ASP A 26 -21.39 5.08 -0.81
N ALA A 27 -22.39 4.65 -1.58
CA ALA A 27 -22.45 3.29 -2.11
C ALA A 27 -21.27 2.93 -3.03
N ASP A 28 -20.63 3.91 -3.63
CA ASP A 28 -19.54 3.72 -4.59
C ASP A 28 -18.20 3.32 -3.93
N PHE A 29 -18.08 3.51 -2.63
CA PHE A 29 -16.86 3.18 -1.88
C PHE A 29 -16.95 1.87 -1.08
N LYS A 30 -17.88 0.99 -1.41
CA LYS A 30 -18.03 -0.29 -0.70
C LYS A 30 -16.89 -1.24 -0.98
N SER A 31 -16.25 -1.72 0.10
CA SER A 31 -15.30 -2.82 0.04
C SER A 31 -15.56 -3.86 1.13
N LYS A 32 -14.93 -5.03 1.00
CA LYS A 32 -14.83 -6.02 2.07
C LYS A 32 -13.61 -5.77 2.95
N ASP A 33 -12.57 -5.16 2.38
CA ASP A 33 -11.27 -5.02 3.02
C ASP A 33 -11.10 -3.60 3.58
N TRP A 34 -10.84 -3.54 4.88
CA TRP A 34 -10.63 -2.33 5.66
C TRP A 34 -9.50 -2.53 6.65
N ALA A 35 -8.93 -1.45 7.14
CA ALA A 35 -7.90 -1.49 8.17
C ALA A 35 -8.29 -0.66 9.39
N LEU A 36 -8.01 -1.18 10.57
CA LEU A 36 -7.97 -0.40 11.80
C LEU A 36 -6.51 -0.13 12.12
N LEU A 37 -6.08 1.10 11.90
CA LEU A 37 -4.70 1.52 12.13
C LEU A 37 -4.56 2.00 13.56
N SER A 38 -3.49 1.57 14.21
CA SER A 38 -3.16 1.99 15.57
C SER A 38 -2.78 3.46 15.60
N ILE A 39 -3.33 4.20 16.55
CA ILE A 39 -2.94 5.58 16.84
C ILE A 39 -1.81 5.61 17.86
N CYS A 40 -1.80 4.65 18.78
CA CYS A 40 -0.80 4.56 19.83
C CYS A 40 0.37 3.69 19.37
N THR A 41 1.47 4.32 19.03
CA THR A 41 2.72 3.67 18.60
C THR A 41 3.75 3.55 19.72
N GLY A 42 3.35 3.83 20.96
CA GLY A 42 4.26 3.89 22.11
C GLY A 42 5.22 2.70 22.17
N ASN A 43 6.50 2.99 22.11
CA ASN A 43 7.55 2.01 22.30
C ASN A 43 7.50 1.52 23.74
N GLN A 44 7.32 0.22 23.98
CA GLN A 44 7.34 -0.38 25.32
C GLN A 44 8.65 -0.09 26.06
N VAL A 45 9.75 0.16 25.34
CA VAL A 45 11.05 0.50 25.91
C VAL A 45 11.07 1.92 26.48
N MET A 46 10.31 2.86 25.89
CA MET A 46 10.33 4.26 26.32
C MET A 46 9.18 4.64 27.29
N LYS A 47 8.27 3.73 27.60
CA LYS A 47 7.10 3.95 28.50
C LYS A 47 6.22 5.15 28.12
N ASN A 48 6.44 5.79 27.00
CA ASN A 48 5.66 6.91 26.51
C ASN A 48 4.61 6.40 25.54
N GLN A 49 3.34 6.59 25.85
CA GLN A 49 2.27 6.39 24.91
C GLN A 49 2.22 7.62 23.99
N GLU A 50 3.03 7.59 22.96
CA GLU A 50 2.99 8.65 21.95
C GLU A 50 1.84 8.38 20.97
N CYS A 51 1.04 9.41 20.77
CA CYS A 51 -0.01 9.39 19.74
C CYS A 51 0.67 9.70 18.39
N ASN A 52 0.72 8.71 17.50
CA ASN A 52 1.32 8.91 16.19
C ASN A 52 0.29 9.45 15.19
N LEU A 53 0.34 10.75 14.94
CA LEU A 53 -0.45 11.40 13.90
C LEU A 53 0.24 11.39 12.51
N LEU A 54 1.40 10.75 12.39
CA LEU A 54 2.18 10.74 11.16
C LEU A 54 1.39 10.14 9.99
N THR A 55 0.65 9.07 10.23
CA THR A 55 -0.22 8.45 9.20
C THR A 55 -1.27 9.42 8.67
N LEU A 56 -1.95 10.16 9.57
CA LEU A 56 -2.95 11.15 9.17
C LEU A 56 -2.30 12.34 8.48
N GLY A 57 -1.15 12.79 8.97
CA GLY A 57 -0.32 13.81 8.34
C GLY A 57 0.09 13.39 6.93
N GLY A 58 0.53 12.14 6.77
CA GLY A 58 0.89 11.55 5.49
C GLY A 58 -0.26 11.58 4.49
N PHE A 59 -1.43 11.10 4.87
CA PHE A 59 -2.60 11.15 3.99
C PHE A 59 -3.01 12.59 3.65
N THR A 60 -2.85 13.54 4.57
CA THR A 60 -3.13 14.95 4.31
C THR A 60 -2.14 15.55 3.31
N VAL A 61 -0.85 15.26 3.47
CA VAL A 61 0.20 15.68 2.54
C VAL A 61 -0.03 15.07 1.16
N CYS A 62 -0.32 13.78 1.07
CA CYS A 62 -0.61 13.12 -0.21
C CYS A 62 -1.80 13.74 -0.93
N ARG A 63 -2.89 14.06 -0.23
CA ARG A 63 -4.04 14.77 -0.83
C ARG A 63 -3.65 16.16 -1.32
N ALA A 64 -2.87 16.91 -0.53
CA ALA A 64 -2.40 18.25 -0.91
C ALA A 64 -1.47 18.23 -2.12
N LEU A 65 -0.67 17.17 -2.29
CA LEU A 65 0.18 16.96 -3.46
C LEU A 65 -0.59 16.45 -4.69
N GLY A 66 -1.88 16.17 -4.56
CA GLY A 66 -2.72 15.72 -5.67
C GLY A 66 -2.40 14.30 -6.13
N PHE A 67 -2.17 13.36 -5.19
CA PHE A 67 -2.15 11.93 -5.53
C PHE A 67 -3.52 11.51 -6.08
N PRO A 68 -3.58 10.67 -7.10
CA PRO A 68 -4.84 10.23 -7.71
C PRO A 68 -5.78 9.57 -6.72
N TRP A 69 -5.21 8.85 -5.77
CA TRP A 69 -5.92 8.25 -4.66
C TRP A 69 -5.11 8.35 -3.37
N THR A 70 -5.81 8.58 -2.28
CA THR A 70 -5.27 8.53 -0.91
C THR A 70 -6.36 7.93 -0.02
N PRO A 71 -6.05 6.96 0.86
CA PRO A 71 -7.04 6.33 1.72
C PRO A 71 -7.92 7.32 2.45
N ARG A 72 -9.24 7.13 2.39
CA ARG A 72 -10.16 7.81 3.30
C ARG A 72 -10.00 7.20 4.69
N THR A 73 -10.11 8.04 5.70
CA THR A 73 -9.94 7.62 7.08
C THR A 73 -10.94 8.31 7.98
N GLU A 74 -11.39 7.60 9.02
CA GLU A 74 -12.19 8.15 10.09
C GLU A 74 -11.72 7.67 11.45
N PHE A 75 -11.87 8.51 12.47
CA PHE A 75 -11.63 8.11 13.85
C PHE A 75 -12.79 7.26 14.37
N VAL A 76 -12.47 6.09 14.88
CA VAL A 76 -13.48 5.17 15.44
C VAL A 76 -13.07 4.65 16.82
N ASN A 77 -14.04 4.54 17.71
CA ASN A 77 -13.85 3.82 18.95
C ASN A 77 -14.11 2.33 18.74
N VAL A 78 -13.14 1.49 19.11
CA VAL A 78 -13.21 0.04 18.88
C VAL A 78 -13.55 -0.69 20.18
N VAL A 79 -14.62 -1.49 20.12
CA VAL A 79 -14.96 -2.49 21.13
C VAL A 79 -14.84 -3.86 20.50
N LEU A 80 -13.94 -4.68 21.00
CA LEU A 80 -13.71 -6.04 20.51
C LEU A 80 -14.02 -7.05 21.60
N ASN A 81 -14.96 -7.95 21.34
CA ASN A 81 -15.42 -8.95 22.30
C ASN A 81 -15.84 -8.33 23.66
N GLY A 82 -16.57 -7.22 23.61
CA GLY A 82 -17.05 -6.51 24.80
C GLY A 82 -15.98 -5.67 25.51
N GLN A 83 -14.74 -5.65 25.03
CA GLN A 83 -13.65 -4.86 25.62
C GLN A 83 -13.32 -3.65 24.76
N TYR A 84 -13.26 -2.48 25.37
CA TYR A 84 -12.81 -1.26 24.72
C TYR A 84 -11.32 -1.34 24.40
N ARG A 85 -10.97 -1.12 23.13
CA ARG A 85 -9.59 -1.20 22.61
C ARG A 85 -8.98 0.16 22.33
N GLY A 86 -9.72 1.22 22.46
CA GLY A 86 -9.26 2.58 22.23
C GLY A 86 -9.75 3.18 20.93
N LEU A 87 -9.17 4.33 20.61
CA LEU A 87 -9.41 5.08 19.39
C LEU A 87 -8.49 4.55 18.27
N TYR A 88 -9.04 4.35 17.09
CA TYR A 88 -8.33 3.88 15.90
C TYR A 88 -8.61 4.80 14.72
N TYR A 89 -7.74 4.73 13.70
CA TYR A 89 -8.11 5.13 12.34
C TYR A 89 -8.71 3.93 11.62
N LEU A 90 -9.98 4.04 11.26
CA LEU A 90 -10.57 3.17 10.25
C LEU A 90 -10.15 3.71 8.89
N ALA A 91 -9.51 2.89 8.07
CA ALA A 91 -8.93 3.31 6.80
C ALA A 91 -9.29 2.34 5.67
N GLU A 92 -9.36 2.88 4.45
CA GLU A 92 -9.34 2.07 3.24
C GLU A 92 -8.00 1.34 3.10
N THR A 93 -8.04 0.16 2.50
CA THR A 93 -6.84 -0.60 2.13
C THR A 93 -6.43 -0.28 0.70
N VAL A 94 -5.14 -0.47 0.40
CA VAL A 94 -4.64 -0.45 -0.97
C VAL A 94 -5.21 -1.65 -1.70
N GLU A 95 -6.01 -1.40 -2.72
CA GLU A 95 -6.57 -2.44 -3.60
C GLU A 95 -6.98 -1.82 -4.94
N GLN A 96 -7.02 -2.64 -5.98
CA GLN A 96 -7.61 -2.23 -7.25
C GLN A 96 -9.14 -2.09 -7.10
N ALA A 97 -9.65 -0.92 -7.39
CA ALA A 97 -11.08 -0.63 -7.48
C ALA A 97 -11.28 0.73 -8.15
N GLU A 98 -12.41 0.91 -8.85
CA GLU A 98 -12.77 2.15 -9.55
C GLU A 98 -12.64 3.42 -8.69
N LYS A 99 -12.92 3.32 -7.39
CA LYS A 99 -12.83 4.45 -6.44
C LYS A 99 -11.62 4.38 -5.51
N ARG A 100 -10.67 3.53 -5.80
CA ARG A 100 -9.37 3.43 -5.11
C ARG A 100 -8.25 3.53 -6.14
N ILE A 101 -7.42 2.51 -6.30
CA ILE A 101 -6.42 2.49 -7.36
C ILE A 101 -7.05 1.79 -8.55
N ASP A 102 -7.53 2.59 -9.51
CA ASP A 102 -8.14 2.06 -10.73
C ASP A 102 -7.07 1.87 -11.81
N VAL A 103 -6.71 0.63 -12.04
CA VAL A 103 -5.75 0.24 -13.08
C VAL A 103 -6.43 -0.34 -14.32
N GLY A 104 -7.76 -0.32 -14.36
CA GLY A 104 -8.52 -0.93 -15.45
C GLY A 104 -8.38 -2.45 -15.50
N ALA A 105 -8.81 -3.03 -16.62
CA ALA A 105 -8.80 -4.49 -16.79
C ALA A 105 -7.43 -5.05 -17.15
N ASP A 106 -6.62 -4.29 -17.87
CA ASP A 106 -5.34 -4.73 -18.45
C ASP A 106 -4.13 -4.16 -17.69
N GLY A 107 -4.36 -3.52 -16.57
CA GLY A 107 -3.32 -2.97 -15.72
C GLY A 107 -2.83 -3.94 -14.65
N PHE A 108 -1.93 -3.46 -13.81
CA PHE A 108 -1.47 -4.22 -12.66
C PHE A 108 -1.20 -3.33 -11.44
N LEU A 109 -1.24 -3.95 -10.29
CA LEU A 109 -0.83 -3.40 -9.00
C LEU A 109 0.08 -4.42 -8.32
N ILE A 110 1.27 -3.98 -7.92
CA ILE A 110 2.27 -4.80 -7.23
C ILE A 110 2.78 -4.08 -5.99
N GLU A 111 3.24 -4.82 -5.02
CA GLU A 111 3.90 -4.30 -3.83
C GLU A 111 5.38 -4.71 -3.85
N ASN A 112 6.28 -3.75 -3.66
CA ASN A 112 7.67 -4.05 -3.34
C ASN A 112 7.70 -4.48 -1.86
N ASP A 113 8.01 -5.75 -1.60
CA ASP A 113 7.81 -6.40 -0.31
C ASP A 113 9.10 -7.09 0.17
N ALA A 114 9.55 -6.70 1.36
CA ALA A 114 10.69 -7.32 2.03
C ALA A 114 10.33 -8.67 2.67
N TYR A 115 9.06 -9.03 2.75
CA TYR A 115 8.57 -10.25 3.37
C TYR A 115 7.78 -11.16 2.42
N TRP A 116 7.99 -10.98 1.12
CA TRP A 116 7.34 -11.71 0.04
C TRP A 116 7.24 -13.23 0.23
N TRP A 117 8.18 -13.85 0.97
CA TRP A 117 8.20 -15.30 1.23
C TRP A 117 7.29 -15.74 2.38
N LYS A 118 6.74 -14.82 3.18
CA LYS A 118 5.98 -15.16 4.39
C LYS A 118 4.49 -15.37 4.14
N GLU A 119 3.95 -14.67 3.18
CA GLU A 119 2.50 -14.52 3.03
C GLU A 119 1.90 -15.54 2.05
N GLY A 120 2.74 -16.36 1.40
CA GLY A 120 2.29 -17.33 0.39
C GLY A 120 1.69 -16.68 -0.86
N GLU A 121 1.84 -15.36 -0.99
CA GLU A 121 1.40 -14.62 -2.16
C GLU A 121 2.27 -14.95 -3.37
N GLN A 122 1.69 -14.83 -4.55
CA GLN A 122 2.44 -14.96 -5.78
C GLN A 122 3.37 -13.75 -5.93
N TYR A 123 4.63 -14.01 -6.29
CA TYR A 123 5.66 -13.01 -6.38
C TYR A 123 6.59 -13.25 -7.58
N PHE A 124 7.39 -12.26 -7.89
CA PHE A 124 8.52 -12.36 -8.81
C PHE A 124 9.69 -11.50 -8.34
N LYS A 125 10.86 -11.73 -8.94
CA LYS A 125 12.05 -10.92 -8.72
C LYS A 125 12.61 -10.50 -10.07
N THR A 126 13.14 -9.29 -10.10
CA THR A 126 13.83 -8.73 -11.25
C THR A 126 15.34 -8.84 -11.08
N GLU A 127 16.10 -8.60 -12.14
CA GLU A 127 17.56 -8.74 -12.14
C GLU A 127 18.26 -7.74 -11.22
N HIS A 128 17.69 -6.54 -11.06
CA HIS A 128 18.30 -5.46 -10.29
C HIS A 128 17.71 -5.32 -8.88
N LEU A 129 16.68 -6.07 -8.56
CA LEU A 129 16.04 -6.01 -7.26
C LEU A 129 16.97 -6.56 -6.17
N PRO A 130 17.18 -5.87 -5.04
CA PRO A 130 17.98 -6.39 -3.94
C PRO A 130 17.53 -7.78 -3.50
N TYR A 131 18.46 -8.64 -3.11
CA TYR A 131 18.20 -10.05 -2.76
C TYR A 131 17.04 -10.22 -1.74
N MET A 132 16.94 -9.31 -0.78
CA MET A 132 15.92 -9.35 0.28
C MET A 132 14.52 -8.95 -0.22
N MET A 133 14.40 -8.38 -1.41
CA MET A 133 13.16 -7.82 -1.93
C MET A 133 12.50 -8.76 -2.94
N GLY A 134 11.18 -8.62 -3.07
CA GLY A 134 10.36 -9.23 -4.12
C GLY A 134 9.20 -8.33 -4.47
N TYR A 135 8.61 -8.53 -5.63
CA TYR A 135 7.34 -7.92 -6.00
C TYR A 135 6.22 -8.93 -5.78
N THR A 136 5.24 -8.59 -4.95
CA THR A 136 4.03 -9.41 -4.75
C THR A 136 2.88 -8.86 -5.59
N PHE A 137 2.11 -9.76 -6.19
CA PHE A 137 0.95 -9.36 -7.00
C PHE A 137 -0.23 -8.99 -6.09
N LYS A 138 -0.82 -7.82 -6.33
CA LYS A 138 -2.05 -7.36 -5.68
C LYS A 138 -3.21 -7.26 -6.67
N TYR A 139 -2.91 -7.06 -7.95
CA TYR A 139 -3.83 -7.15 -9.07
C TYR A 139 -3.05 -7.43 -10.37
N PRO A 140 -3.51 -8.29 -11.27
CA PRO A 140 -4.72 -9.13 -11.14
C PRO A 140 -4.74 -9.99 -9.88
N ASP A 141 -5.95 -10.40 -9.45
CA ASP A 141 -6.08 -11.28 -8.28
C ASP A 141 -5.21 -12.54 -8.49
N PRO A 142 -4.37 -12.92 -7.53
CA PRO A 142 -3.51 -14.09 -7.64
C PRO A 142 -4.23 -15.38 -8.04
N ASP A 143 -5.51 -15.52 -7.70
CA ASP A 143 -6.31 -16.71 -8.03
C ASP A 143 -6.68 -16.80 -9.52
N VAL A 144 -6.63 -15.66 -10.25
CA VAL A 144 -6.95 -15.60 -11.69
C VAL A 144 -5.77 -15.20 -12.56
N LEU A 145 -4.63 -14.93 -11.95
CA LEU A 145 -3.41 -14.50 -12.62
C LEU A 145 -2.80 -15.65 -13.45
N THR A 146 -2.74 -15.48 -14.77
CA THR A 146 -2.12 -16.45 -15.67
C THR A 146 -0.60 -16.35 -15.71
N GLU A 147 0.09 -17.41 -16.10
CA GLU A 147 1.54 -17.38 -16.28
C GLU A 147 1.97 -16.36 -17.36
N ASP A 148 1.20 -16.21 -18.44
CA ASP A 148 1.48 -15.22 -19.47
C ASP A 148 1.43 -13.80 -18.93
N THR A 149 0.42 -13.49 -18.10
CA THR A 149 0.30 -12.17 -17.44
C THR A 149 1.44 -11.93 -16.45
N LYS A 150 1.82 -12.94 -15.65
CA LYS A 150 2.97 -12.84 -14.75
C LYS A 150 4.26 -12.53 -15.49
N ASN A 151 4.50 -13.28 -16.58
CA ASN A 151 5.70 -13.09 -17.40
C ASN A 151 5.73 -11.70 -18.04
N ALA A 152 4.58 -11.22 -18.56
CA ALA A 152 4.48 -9.88 -19.13
C ALA A 152 4.79 -8.78 -18.11
N ILE A 153 4.25 -8.88 -16.89
CA ILE A 153 4.54 -7.93 -15.80
C ILE A 153 6.02 -8.01 -15.38
N HIS A 154 6.55 -9.21 -15.25
CA HIS A 154 7.97 -9.43 -14.92
C HIS A 154 8.91 -8.82 -15.96
N GLU A 155 8.69 -9.07 -17.24
CA GLU A 155 9.48 -8.50 -18.34
C GLU A 155 9.36 -6.99 -18.40
N TYR A 156 8.15 -6.45 -18.16
CA TYR A 156 7.95 -5.01 -18.07
C TYR A 156 8.79 -4.40 -16.94
N MET A 157 8.76 -4.97 -15.74
CA MET A 157 9.52 -4.47 -14.59
C MET A 157 11.04 -4.60 -14.79
N ASN A 158 11.54 -5.67 -15.42
CA ASN A 158 12.95 -5.77 -15.83
C ASN A 158 13.32 -4.64 -16.80
N SER A 159 12.43 -4.29 -17.73
CA SER A 159 12.66 -3.20 -18.68
C SER A 159 12.71 -1.84 -17.97
N VAL A 160 11.82 -1.61 -17.01
CA VAL A 160 11.82 -0.41 -16.15
C VAL A 160 13.15 -0.25 -15.42
N GLU A 161 13.57 -1.29 -14.70
CA GLU A 161 14.80 -1.28 -13.92
C GLU A 161 16.04 -1.13 -14.81
N SER A 162 16.10 -1.84 -15.92
CA SER A 162 17.20 -1.72 -16.89
C SER A 162 17.33 -0.29 -17.44
N ALA A 163 16.20 0.37 -17.72
CA ALA A 163 16.19 1.76 -18.18
C ALA A 163 16.69 2.73 -17.09
N ILE A 164 16.34 2.49 -15.82
CA ILE A 164 16.83 3.26 -14.68
C ILE A 164 18.35 3.07 -14.51
N PHE A 165 18.83 1.82 -14.45
CA PHE A 165 20.23 1.51 -14.22
C PHE A 165 21.15 1.93 -15.37
N SER A 166 20.65 1.89 -16.62
CA SER A 166 21.39 2.38 -17.78
C SER A 166 21.34 3.91 -17.94
N HIS A 167 20.59 4.61 -17.09
CA HIS A 167 20.32 6.04 -17.22
C HIS A 167 19.76 6.45 -18.58
N SER A 168 19.00 5.56 -19.23
CA SER A 168 18.52 5.77 -20.58
C SER A 168 17.08 5.31 -20.77
N GLY A 169 16.22 6.23 -21.19
CA GLY A 169 14.86 5.93 -21.60
C GLY A 169 13.86 5.65 -20.47
N ALA A 170 14.23 5.88 -19.20
CA ALA A 170 13.34 5.66 -18.06
C ALA A 170 12.03 6.48 -18.14
N ASN A 171 12.04 7.62 -18.83
CA ASN A 171 10.85 8.44 -19.09
C ASN A 171 9.75 7.75 -19.93
N ARG A 172 10.05 6.60 -20.53
CA ARG A 172 9.06 5.78 -21.25
C ARG A 172 8.23 4.90 -20.30
N TYR A 173 8.74 4.67 -19.10
CA TYR A 173 8.21 3.71 -18.14
C TYR A 173 7.71 4.38 -16.86
N ILE A 174 8.29 5.53 -16.49
CA ILE A 174 8.09 6.15 -15.20
C ILE A 174 7.34 7.47 -15.38
N ASP A 175 6.25 7.61 -14.64
CA ASP A 175 5.64 8.90 -14.37
C ASP A 175 6.49 9.65 -13.33
N TYR A 176 7.40 10.50 -13.81
CA TYR A 176 8.27 11.30 -12.94
C TYR A 176 7.52 12.20 -11.98
N GLU A 177 6.34 12.68 -12.36
CA GLU A 177 5.54 13.52 -11.46
C GLU A 177 5.04 12.73 -10.27
N SER A 178 4.54 11.51 -10.50
CA SER A 178 4.10 10.60 -9.43
C SER A 178 5.25 10.27 -8.48
N PHE A 179 6.43 9.91 -9.01
CA PHE A 179 7.61 9.62 -8.19
C PHE A 179 8.13 10.85 -7.44
N ALA A 180 8.12 12.02 -8.05
CA ALA A 180 8.52 13.26 -7.38
C ALA A 180 7.56 13.63 -6.24
N LYS A 181 6.26 13.47 -6.43
CA LYS A 181 5.26 13.65 -5.37
C LYS A 181 5.48 12.67 -4.23
N TRP A 182 5.74 11.40 -4.56
CA TRP A 182 6.03 10.36 -3.57
C TRP A 182 7.27 10.72 -2.74
N LEU A 183 8.39 11.07 -3.38
CA LEU A 183 9.62 11.47 -2.70
C LEU A 183 9.40 12.72 -1.83
N LEU A 184 8.73 13.74 -2.36
CA LEU A 184 8.44 14.97 -1.64
C LEU A 184 7.55 14.73 -0.41
N ALA A 185 6.56 13.83 -0.51
CA ALA A 185 5.72 13.47 0.64
C ALA A 185 6.56 12.88 1.77
N HIS A 186 7.50 11.99 1.45
CA HIS A 186 8.38 11.37 2.44
C HIS A 186 9.38 12.37 3.03
N ASP A 187 9.94 13.26 2.22
CA ASP A 187 10.82 14.34 2.70
C ASP A 187 10.10 15.28 3.68
N ILE A 188 8.87 15.69 3.36
CA ILE A 188 8.05 16.54 4.25
C ILE A 188 7.76 15.84 5.58
N LEU A 189 7.54 14.53 5.56
CA LEU A 189 7.18 13.75 6.74
C LEU A 189 8.40 13.26 7.53
N GLY A 190 9.61 13.43 7.00
CA GLY A 190 10.82 12.89 7.61
C GLY A 190 10.77 11.36 7.75
N SER A 191 10.14 10.68 6.79
CA SER A 191 9.97 9.24 6.83
C SER A 191 11.21 8.56 6.25
N ASP A 192 11.82 7.65 7.00
CA ASP A 192 13.05 6.95 6.64
C ASP A 192 12.84 5.49 6.20
N ASP A 193 11.67 4.89 6.49
CA ASP A 193 11.33 3.51 6.13
C ASP A 193 10.43 3.48 4.88
N VAL A 194 10.91 4.02 3.76
CA VAL A 194 10.09 4.27 2.58
C VAL A 194 10.55 3.55 1.33
N ALA A 195 11.81 3.17 1.25
CA ALA A 195 12.37 2.49 0.10
C ALA A 195 12.66 1.03 0.43
N GLY A 196 12.25 0.12 -0.45
CA GLY A 196 12.56 -1.29 -0.30
C GLY A 196 11.54 -2.10 0.49
N SER A 197 10.42 -1.52 0.91
CA SER A 197 9.22 -2.26 1.36
C SER A 197 8.01 -1.33 1.46
N ASN A 198 6.81 -1.91 1.52
CA ASN A 198 5.56 -1.15 1.68
C ASN A 198 5.30 -0.12 0.56
N MET A 199 5.94 -0.26 -0.60
CA MET A 199 5.77 0.61 -1.75
C MET A 199 4.91 -0.10 -2.80
N PHE A 200 3.80 0.54 -3.18
CA PHE A 200 2.93 0.03 -4.23
C PHE A 200 3.24 0.72 -5.55
N LEU A 201 3.36 -0.08 -6.59
CA LEU A 201 3.54 0.35 -7.96
C LEU A 201 2.36 -0.14 -8.79
N TYR A 202 1.88 0.71 -9.67
CA TYR A 202 0.78 0.32 -10.56
C TYR A 202 0.96 0.88 -11.97
N LYS A 203 0.30 0.24 -12.90
CA LYS A 203 0.20 0.66 -14.29
C LYS A 203 -1.21 0.36 -14.82
N GLU A 204 -1.80 1.34 -15.50
CA GLU A 204 -3.18 1.24 -16.01
C GLU A 204 -3.32 0.27 -17.17
N SER A 205 -2.28 0.05 -17.97
CA SER A 205 -2.30 -0.91 -19.08
C SER A 205 -0.90 -1.40 -19.43
N LEU A 206 -0.73 -2.70 -19.67
CA LEU A 206 0.52 -3.29 -20.19
C LEU A 206 0.75 -2.99 -21.68
N GLY A 207 -0.31 -2.60 -22.41
CA GLY A 207 -0.27 -2.41 -23.86
C GLY A 207 0.11 -1.00 -24.32
N ASN A 208 0.39 -0.07 -23.42
CA ASN A 208 0.71 1.34 -23.75
C ASN A 208 2.07 1.73 -23.22
#